data_928482dafdc40b87b5175b9733f4775a
#
_entry.id   928482dafdc40b87b5175b9733f4775a
#
_cell.length_a   1.000
_cell.length_b   1.000
_cell.length_c   1.000
_cell.angle_alpha   90.00
_cell.angle_beta   90.00
_cell.angle_gamma   90.00
#
_symmetry.space_group_name_H-M   'P 1'
#
loop_
_entity.id
_entity.type
_entity.pdbx_description
1 polymer ?
#
loop_
_entity_poly.entity_id
_entity_poly.type
_entity_poly.pdbx_seq_one_letter_code
_entity_poly.pdbx_strand_id
1 'polypeptide(L)'
;MTTNNITTLLDLIAEGNSSPKEFLQKIDPYQLSRIIYPRFHGTPDHVLCKGLPIQSGDVNGILVLGKDVANAIATNKLNKQNTPSYVYSTPGGDVSDFSAIQTCSAYFTSNPARTEFCAVQSVLEGKPTIIDIPVTYHEEDEDRIIELVTSTGITQEVKTKHRWISYTQPDGKTTTVTEGTPISVSGETGEIFLKQLQIDESPIDYIYETLTECYLEAARDEEDPYPWNSLQETRTFSRNRTKLQQAINSSTFIGFQKVLQHAISISAPSILCNVHRPACIAKAKLVSSVITFDNEGLKIASDKEKYGIGLLRDERMWVDQEDIDILRVLLLGPGTTSIENYQKFCSMYTQRHGNRYRKIFATGVGSTCVARTLCMPISKFLPDDFDIDGFAIKHGLDPLKSKAVFNRMTSEREIYHGCRGIRMFMIRPDLLKLWLMTVLRAYQASERVNGQTKITFLLATLTFPEEARRFIHTLEECLLDLWESIESSPVAGVATMLETGGAFISIEDILSAHGQDIEMIGGLVGVNDFTTACLNMNRNDAPKFMIPSYVESAMLKTSPFSSIETTVVG
;
A
#
# COMPACT_ATOMS: atom_id res chain seq x y z
N MET A 1 12.06 21.72 -17.22
CA MET A 1 13.39 21.13 -17.51
C MET A 1 13.17 19.77 -18.15
N THR A 2 13.96 19.39 -19.15
CA THR A 2 13.93 18.04 -19.71
C THR A 2 14.66 17.07 -18.78
N THR A 3 14.39 15.76 -18.89
CA THR A 3 15.06 14.72 -18.07
C THR A 3 16.59 14.81 -18.18
N ASN A 4 17.11 15.09 -19.38
CA ASN A 4 18.55 15.29 -19.61
C ASN A 4 19.14 16.43 -18.75
N ASN A 5 18.41 17.52 -18.56
CA ASN A 5 18.87 18.63 -17.73
C ASN A 5 18.98 18.27 -16.26
N ILE A 6 18.10 17.39 -15.76
CA ILE A 6 18.15 16.94 -14.36
C ILE A 6 19.35 16.02 -14.13
N THR A 7 19.55 15.04 -15.01
CA THR A 7 20.70 14.13 -14.93
C THR A 7 22.02 14.93 -14.97
N THR A 8 22.14 15.84 -15.93
CA THR A 8 23.32 16.72 -16.03
C THR A 8 23.53 17.54 -14.75
N LEU A 9 22.45 18.04 -14.14
CA LEU A 9 22.57 18.81 -12.89
C LEU A 9 22.99 17.93 -11.71
N LEU A 10 22.49 16.68 -11.63
CA LEU A 10 22.92 15.71 -10.62
C LEU A 10 24.41 15.33 -10.81
N ASP A 11 24.86 15.19 -12.06
CA ASP A 11 26.26 14.95 -12.38
C ASP A 11 27.15 16.13 -11.90
N LEU A 12 26.73 17.37 -12.16
CA LEU A 12 27.42 18.57 -11.66
C LEU A 12 27.48 18.66 -10.13
N ILE A 13 26.42 18.19 -9.44
CA ILE A 13 26.41 18.10 -7.97
C ILE A 13 27.36 17.01 -7.50
N ALA A 14 27.36 15.85 -8.14
CA ALA A 14 28.26 14.74 -7.82
C ALA A 14 29.74 15.15 -7.95
N GLU A 15 30.06 15.91 -9.00
CA GLU A 15 31.40 16.46 -9.28
C GLU A 15 31.76 17.67 -8.41
N GLY A 16 30.83 18.20 -7.59
CA GLY A 16 31.04 19.38 -6.75
C GLY A 16 30.87 20.72 -7.48
N ASN A 17 30.39 20.72 -8.71
CA ASN A 17 30.22 21.91 -9.56
C ASN A 17 28.88 22.66 -9.32
N SER A 18 27.98 22.12 -8.52
CA SER A 18 26.71 22.75 -8.14
C SER A 18 26.32 22.34 -6.72
N SER A 19 25.67 23.24 -5.98
CA SER A 19 25.24 22.92 -4.62
C SER A 19 23.86 22.26 -4.60
N PRO A 20 23.59 21.32 -3.67
CA PRO A 20 22.26 20.75 -3.48
C PRO A 20 21.19 21.79 -3.20
N LYS A 21 21.52 22.90 -2.51
CA LYS A 21 20.60 24.00 -2.23
C LYS A 21 20.12 24.70 -3.51
N GLU A 22 21.03 24.98 -4.44
CA GLU A 22 20.68 25.57 -5.74
C GLU A 22 19.81 24.64 -6.57
N PHE A 23 20.04 23.34 -6.48
CA PHE A 23 19.18 22.32 -7.10
C PHE A 23 17.76 22.38 -6.53
N LEU A 24 17.60 22.31 -5.19
CA LEU A 24 16.29 22.32 -4.53
C LEU A 24 15.48 23.59 -4.83
N GLN A 25 16.15 24.73 -5.10
CA GLN A 25 15.48 25.97 -5.47
C GLN A 25 14.99 26.01 -6.92
N LYS A 26 15.56 25.19 -7.79
CA LYS A 26 15.31 25.24 -9.26
C LYS A 26 14.44 24.09 -9.77
N ILE A 27 14.26 23.03 -8.99
CA ILE A 27 13.54 21.83 -9.46
C ILE A 27 12.19 21.68 -8.80
N ASP A 28 11.21 21.36 -9.62
CA ASP A 28 9.95 20.82 -9.15
C ASP A 28 10.18 19.37 -8.67
N PRO A 29 9.84 19.01 -7.43
CA PRO A 29 9.97 17.64 -6.91
C PRO A 29 9.35 16.57 -7.79
N TYR A 30 8.25 16.86 -8.48
CA TYR A 30 7.62 15.94 -9.44
C TYR A 30 8.53 15.59 -10.62
N GLN A 31 9.47 16.45 -10.98
CA GLN A 31 10.43 16.14 -12.03
C GLN A 31 11.50 15.14 -11.59
N LEU A 32 11.73 14.97 -10.27
CA LEU A 32 12.62 13.93 -9.75
C LEU A 32 12.07 12.52 -10.02
N SER A 33 10.76 12.34 -10.01
CA SER A 33 10.16 11.04 -10.35
C SER A 33 10.63 10.53 -11.72
N ARG A 34 10.98 11.47 -12.60
CA ARG A 34 11.45 11.18 -13.96
C ARG A 34 12.80 10.48 -14.06
N ILE A 35 13.63 10.57 -13.06
CA ILE A 35 14.93 9.88 -13.01
C ILE A 35 14.94 8.71 -12.04
N ILE A 36 13.94 8.66 -11.15
CA ILE A 36 13.82 7.59 -10.16
C ILE A 36 13.31 6.30 -10.81
N TYR A 37 12.35 6.39 -11.73
CA TYR A 37 11.69 5.22 -12.32
C TYR A 37 12.19 4.88 -13.72
N PRO A 38 12.10 3.59 -14.16
CA PRO A 38 12.38 3.16 -15.52
C PRO A 38 11.53 3.89 -16.56
N ARG A 39 12.02 4.05 -17.81
CA ARG A 39 11.35 4.78 -18.88
C ARG A 39 11.47 4.11 -20.22
N PHE A 40 10.50 4.37 -21.10
CA PHE A 40 10.63 3.99 -22.50
C PHE A 40 11.69 4.82 -23.20
N HIS A 41 12.49 4.13 -24.02
CA HIS A 41 13.52 4.76 -24.84
C HIS A 41 12.89 5.65 -25.92
N GLY A 42 13.23 6.93 -25.92
CA GLY A 42 12.70 7.90 -26.89
C GLY A 42 11.21 8.24 -26.68
N THR A 43 10.55 8.66 -27.76
CA THR A 43 9.11 8.94 -27.79
C THR A 43 8.41 7.84 -28.59
N PRO A 44 7.66 6.95 -27.93
CA PRO A 44 6.99 5.86 -28.64
C PRO A 44 5.85 6.37 -29.54
N ASP A 45 5.72 5.75 -30.72
CA ASP A 45 4.60 5.98 -31.63
C ASP A 45 3.46 4.97 -31.38
N HIS A 46 2.27 5.26 -31.90
CA HIS A 46 1.10 4.37 -31.87
C HIS A 46 0.53 4.09 -30.49
N VAL A 47 0.15 5.16 -29.80
CA VAL A 47 -0.62 5.10 -28.55
C VAL A 47 -1.99 4.47 -28.82
N LEU A 48 -2.36 3.43 -28.08
CA LEU A 48 -3.71 2.86 -28.11
C LEU A 48 -4.72 3.85 -27.50
N CYS A 49 -4.48 4.21 -26.25
CA CYS A 49 -5.33 5.13 -25.48
C CYS A 49 -4.52 5.79 -24.37
N LYS A 50 -5.13 6.79 -23.73
CA LYS A 50 -4.51 7.56 -22.67
C LYS A 50 -5.50 7.80 -21.52
N GLY A 51 -5.02 7.67 -20.28
CA GLY A 51 -5.74 7.97 -19.06
C GLY A 51 -4.96 8.95 -18.18
N LEU A 52 -5.37 9.04 -16.92
CA LEU A 52 -4.74 9.88 -15.91
C LEU A 52 -3.66 9.08 -15.16
N PRO A 53 -2.36 9.40 -15.31
CA PRO A 53 -1.30 8.74 -14.55
C PRO A 53 -1.34 9.19 -13.08
N ILE A 54 -1.18 8.24 -12.15
CA ILE A 54 -1.12 8.52 -10.71
C ILE A 54 0.12 7.94 -10.03
N GLN A 55 0.84 7.03 -10.69
CA GLN A 55 2.14 6.53 -10.25
C GLN A 55 3.05 6.38 -11.46
N SER A 56 4.23 7.00 -11.39
CA SER A 56 5.22 6.99 -12.46
C SER A 56 5.89 5.64 -12.65
N GLY A 57 6.53 5.47 -13.82
CA GLY A 57 7.28 4.29 -14.25
C GLY A 57 6.71 3.72 -15.55
N ASP A 58 7.59 3.11 -16.36
CA ASP A 58 7.23 2.50 -17.62
C ASP A 58 7.48 0.98 -17.56
N VAL A 59 6.52 0.20 -18.02
CA VAL A 59 6.50 -1.25 -17.84
C VAL A 59 6.01 -1.94 -19.11
N ASN A 60 6.66 -3.06 -19.43
CA ASN A 60 6.18 -4.05 -20.39
C ASN A 60 5.55 -5.24 -19.66
N GLY A 61 4.44 -5.75 -20.20
CA GLY A 61 3.81 -6.95 -19.68
C GLY A 61 2.76 -7.50 -20.63
N ILE A 62 2.12 -8.59 -20.23
CA ILE A 62 0.93 -9.10 -20.90
C ILE A 62 -0.32 -8.56 -20.21
N LEU A 63 -1.36 -8.27 -20.97
CA LEU A 63 -2.63 -7.82 -20.43
C LEU A 63 -3.33 -8.96 -19.67
N VAL A 64 -3.71 -8.73 -18.42
CA VAL A 64 -4.51 -9.65 -17.60
C VAL A 64 -5.75 -8.92 -17.10
N LEU A 65 -6.92 -9.49 -17.39
CA LEU A 65 -8.24 -8.95 -17.06
C LEU A 65 -8.96 -9.77 -15.99
N GLY A 66 -8.60 -11.03 -15.86
CA GLY A 66 -9.23 -11.98 -14.93
C GLY A 66 -8.41 -12.23 -13.66
N LYS A 67 -9.12 -12.27 -12.50
CA LYS A 67 -8.52 -12.66 -11.22
C LYS A 67 -8.00 -14.10 -11.23
N ASP A 68 -8.65 -15.00 -11.97
CA ASP A 68 -8.26 -16.40 -12.18
C ASP A 68 -6.86 -16.50 -12.80
N VAL A 69 -6.61 -15.74 -13.87
CA VAL A 69 -5.29 -15.67 -14.52
C VAL A 69 -4.24 -15.06 -13.59
N ALA A 70 -4.57 -13.93 -12.96
CA ALA A 70 -3.66 -13.27 -12.01
C ALA A 70 -3.29 -14.19 -10.84
N ASN A 71 -4.26 -14.92 -10.28
CA ASN A 71 -4.04 -15.87 -9.19
C ASN A 71 -3.23 -17.09 -9.64
N ALA A 72 -3.45 -17.60 -10.86
CA ALA A 72 -2.61 -18.67 -11.42
C ALA A 72 -1.15 -18.24 -11.55
N ILE A 73 -0.91 -17.01 -12.02
CA ILE A 73 0.44 -16.42 -12.07
C ILE A 73 1.02 -16.27 -10.66
N ALA A 74 0.24 -15.76 -9.70
CA ALA A 74 0.67 -15.52 -8.32
C ALA A 74 1.03 -16.83 -7.59
N THR A 75 0.25 -17.89 -7.79
CA THR A 75 0.47 -19.21 -7.17
C THR A 75 1.79 -19.84 -7.64
N ASN A 76 2.15 -19.63 -8.90
CA ASN A 76 3.40 -20.11 -9.47
C ASN A 76 4.63 -19.27 -9.10
N LYS A 77 4.44 -18.12 -8.45
CA LYS A 77 5.50 -17.20 -7.98
C LYS A 77 6.38 -17.72 -6.85
N LEU A 78 6.12 -18.89 -6.30
CA LEU A 78 7.06 -19.53 -5.34
C LEU A 78 8.47 -19.69 -5.92
N ASN A 79 8.62 -19.60 -7.26
CA ASN A 79 9.89 -19.45 -7.97
C ASN A 79 9.94 -18.08 -8.67
N LYS A 80 10.29 -17.01 -7.94
CA LYS A 80 10.38 -15.60 -8.42
C LYS A 80 11.13 -15.37 -9.76
N GLN A 81 11.91 -16.33 -10.21
CA GLN A 81 12.74 -16.24 -11.42
C GLN A 81 11.99 -16.51 -12.74
N ASN A 82 10.79 -17.09 -12.67
CA ASN A 82 10.08 -17.59 -13.86
C ASN A 82 8.66 -17.01 -14.03
N THR A 83 8.34 -15.88 -13.41
CA THR A 83 7.00 -15.30 -13.51
C THR A 83 6.95 -14.30 -14.67
N PRO A 84 5.97 -14.39 -15.59
CA PRO A 84 5.80 -13.39 -16.63
C PRO A 84 5.47 -12.02 -16.01
N SER A 85 6.02 -10.96 -16.58
CA SER A 85 5.58 -9.60 -16.29
C SER A 85 4.18 -9.41 -16.84
N TYR A 86 3.24 -8.96 -16.02
CA TYR A 86 1.89 -8.71 -16.47
C TYR A 86 1.32 -7.38 -15.95
N VAL A 87 0.46 -6.81 -16.76
CA VAL A 87 -0.30 -5.60 -16.43
C VAL A 87 -1.72 -6.01 -16.09
N TYR A 88 -2.14 -5.72 -14.87
CA TYR A 88 -3.50 -6.03 -14.41
C TYR A 88 -4.45 -4.88 -14.71
N SER A 89 -5.68 -5.22 -15.12
CA SER A 89 -6.70 -4.22 -15.39
C SER A 89 -8.10 -4.72 -15.04
N THR A 90 -8.90 -3.84 -14.43
CA THR A 90 -10.29 -4.11 -14.05
C THR A 90 -11.11 -2.81 -14.10
N PRO A 91 -12.43 -2.87 -14.38
CA PRO A 91 -13.29 -1.67 -14.36
C PRO A 91 -13.46 -1.07 -12.96
N GLY A 92 -13.16 -1.83 -11.92
CA GLY A 92 -13.16 -1.42 -10.53
C GLY A 92 -12.84 -2.60 -9.64
N GLY A 93 -11.82 -2.47 -8.80
CA GLY A 93 -11.30 -3.55 -7.99
C GLY A 93 -11.82 -3.57 -6.55
N ASP A 94 -11.73 -4.74 -5.94
CA ASP A 94 -12.06 -4.97 -4.53
C ASP A 94 -10.95 -5.73 -3.79
N VAL A 95 -11.22 -6.16 -2.56
CA VAL A 95 -10.25 -6.88 -1.72
C VAL A 95 -9.77 -8.18 -2.35
N SER A 96 -10.60 -8.84 -3.17
CA SER A 96 -10.24 -10.10 -3.84
C SER A 96 -9.21 -9.92 -4.96
N ASP A 97 -8.98 -8.68 -5.42
CA ASP A 97 -7.93 -8.33 -6.39
C ASP A 97 -6.55 -8.11 -5.75
N PHE A 98 -6.47 -8.16 -4.42
CA PHE A 98 -5.26 -7.82 -3.68
C PHE A 98 -4.03 -8.63 -4.14
N SER A 99 -4.19 -9.95 -4.31
CA SER A 99 -3.14 -10.84 -4.80
C SER A 99 -2.69 -10.46 -6.22
N ALA A 100 -3.62 -10.10 -7.11
CA ALA A 100 -3.32 -9.66 -8.46
C ALA A 100 -2.49 -8.37 -8.44
N ILE A 101 -2.90 -7.39 -7.62
CA ILE A 101 -2.17 -6.13 -7.48
C ILE A 101 -0.79 -6.32 -6.87
N GLN A 102 -0.63 -7.19 -5.87
CA GLN A 102 0.69 -7.46 -5.30
C GLN A 102 1.69 -8.05 -6.31
N THR A 103 1.19 -8.76 -7.28
CA THR A 103 2.02 -9.54 -8.18
C THR A 103 2.14 -8.95 -9.58
N CYS A 104 1.24 -8.07 -10.03
CA CYS A 104 1.34 -7.38 -11.32
C CYS A 104 2.56 -6.44 -11.37
N SER A 105 2.94 -6.05 -12.57
CA SER A 105 4.01 -5.07 -12.81
C SER A 105 3.48 -3.65 -12.97
N ALA A 106 2.23 -3.51 -13.43
CA ALA A 106 1.51 -2.24 -13.50
C ALA A 106 -0.01 -2.49 -13.39
N TYR A 107 -0.74 -1.42 -13.09
CA TYR A 107 -2.21 -1.43 -13.00
C TYR A 107 -2.83 -0.30 -13.80
N PHE A 108 -3.94 -0.57 -14.50
CA PHE A 108 -4.79 0.48 -15.02
C PHE A 108 -6.28 0.15 -14.90
N THR A 109 -7.13 1.18 -14.88
CA THR A 109 -8.59 1.05 -14.73
C THR A 109 -9.33 2.14 -15.48
N SER A 110 -10.56 1.83 -15.92
CA SER A 110 -11.50 2.84 -16.42
C SER A 110 -12.17 3.66 -15.30
N ASN A 111 -11.99 3.28 -14.04
CA ASN A 111 -12.50 4.04 -12.92
C ASN A 111 -11.71 5.36 -12.76
N PRO A 112 -12.35 6.54 -12.78
CA PRO A 112 -11.67 7.82 -12.66
C PRO A 112 -11.26 8.17 -11.22
N ALA A 113 -11.67 7.38 -10.23
CA ALA A 113 -11.41 7.71 -8.82
C ALA A 113 -10.00 7.32 -8.41
N ARG A 114 -9.15 8.31 -8.06
CA ARG A 114 -7.80 8.08 -7.47
C ARG A 114 -7.85 7.26 -6.18
N THR A 115 -8.99 7.22 -5.51
CA THR A 115 -9.23 6.50 -4.25
C THR A 115 -9.82 5.12 -4.45
N GLU A 116 -9.92 4.65 -5.71
CA GLU A 116 -10.30 3.29 -6.04
C GLU A 116 -9.33 2.31 -5.36
N PHE A 117 -9.85 1.16 -4.88
CA PHE A 117 -9.10 0.25 -4.02
C PHE A 117 -7.80 -0.25 -4.65
N CYS A 118 -7.89 -0.76 -5.87
CA CYS A 118 -6.72 -1.33 -6.58
C CYS A 118 -5.74 -0.25 -7.01
N ALA A 119 -6.22 0.94 -7.41
CA ALA A 119 -5.37 2.08 -7.75
C ALA A 119 -4.53 2.53 -6.55
N VAL A 120 -5.17 2.73 -5.38
CA VAL A 120 -4.46 3.05 -4.15
C VAL A 120 -3.46 1.97 -3.77
N GLN A 121 -3.85 0.70 -3.87
CA GLN A 121 -2.96 -0.41 -3.54
C GLN A 121 -1.76 -0.48 -4.49
N SER A 122 -1.97 -0.30 -5.79
CA SER A 122 -0.91 -0.32 -6.80
C SER A 122 0.12 0.80 -6.57
N VAL A 123 -0.35 2.01 -6.23
CA VAL A 123 0.51 3.14 -5.85
C VAL A 123 1.33 2.82 -4.60
N LEU A 124 0.71 2.23 -3.56
CA LEU A 124 1.42 1.82 -2.34
C LEU A 124 2.48 0.74 -2.58
N GLU A 125 2.28 -0.08 -3.60
CA GLU A 125 3.27 -1.06 -4.06
C GLU A 125 4.35 -0.45 -4.96
N GLY A 126 4.27 0.86 -5.25
CA GLY A 126 5.21 1.58 -6.13
C GLY A 126 5.08 1.22 -7.61
N LYS A 127 3.92 0.71 -8.04
CA LYS A 127 3.71 0.23 -9.41
C LYS A 127 3.12 1.31 -10.30
N PRO A 128 3.57 1.41 -11.57
CA PRO A 128 2.95 2.29 -12.55
C PRO A 128 1.44 2.10 -12.58
N THR A 129 0.71 3.19 -12.40
CA THR A 129 -0.75 3.15 -12.23
C THR A 129 -1.42 4.25 -13.03
N ILE A 130 -2.43 3.85 -13.84
CA ILE A 130 -3.22 4.76 -14.65
C ILE A 130 -4.70 4.56 -14.34
N ILE A 131 -5.43 5.64 -14.16
CA ILE A 131 -6.88 5.63 -13.96
C ILE A 131 -7.58 6.35 -15.10
N ASP A 132 -8.91 6.27 -15.15
CA ASP A 132 -9.72 6.97 -16.15
C ASP A 132 -9.33 6.63 -17.60
N ILE A 133 -8.99 5.38 -17.86
CA ILE A 133 -8.71 4.89 -19.21
C ILE A 133 -10.04 4.72 -19.95
N PRO A 134 -10.20 5.28 -21.16
CA PRO A 134 -11.45 5.22 -21.91
C PRO A 134 -11.65 3.87 -22.62
N VAL A 135 -11.66 2.77 -21.87
CA VAL A 135 -11.89 1.42 -22.39
C VAL A 135 -13.17 0.81 -21.82
N THR A 136 -13.78 -0.07 -22.60
CA THR A 136 -14.90 -0.90 -22.17
C THR A 136 -14.42 -2.34 -21.98
N TYR A 137 -14.81 -2.97 -20.87
CA TYR A 137 -14.46 -4.36 -20.54
C TYR A 137 -15.56 -5.30 -21.01
N HIS A 138 -15.14 -6.45 -21.53
CA HIS A 138 -16.01 -7.49 -22.06
C HIS A 138 -15.56 -8.87 -21.56
N GLU A 139 -16.54 -9.75 -21.27
CA GLU A 139 -16.31 -11.15 -20.92
C GLU A 139 -17.39 -12.00 -21.58
N GLU A 140 -17.03 -13.16 -22.11
CA GLU A 140 -17.91 -14.19 -22.63
C GLU A 140 -17.70 -15.51 -21.88
N ASP A 141 -18.78 -16.30 -21.71
CA ASP A 141 -18.75 -17.61 -21.04
C ASP A 141 -18.12 -18.71 -21.93
N GLU A 142 -17.16 -18.35 -22.75
CA GLU A 142 -16.37 -19.26 -23.57
C GLU A 142 -15.02 -19.52 -22.92
N ASP A 143 -14.70 -20.79 -22.71
CA ASP A 143 -13.38 -21.19 -22.19
C ASP A 143 -12.29 -20.95 -23.23
N ARG A 144 -11.21 -20.28 -22.79
CA ARG A 144 -10.04 -20.03 -23.61
C ARG A 144 -8.77 -20.46 -22.88
N ILE A 145 -7.76 -20.82 -23.64
CA ILE A 145 -6.40 -21.03 -23.12
C ILE A 145 -5.54 -19.85 -23.55
N ILE A 146 -4.87 -19.22 -22.60
CA ILE A 146 -3.84 -18.22 -22.86
C ILE A 146 -2.47 -18.78 -22.53
N GLU A 147 -1.50 -18.47 -23.37
CA GLU A 147 -0.10 -18.84 -23.18
C GLU A 147 0.64 -17.69 -22.49
N LEU A 148 1.20 -17.95 -21.33
CA LEU A 148 2.02 -17.03 -20.57
C LEU A 148 3.50 -17.41 -20.75
N VAL A 149 4.26 -16.56 -21.42
CA VAL A 149 5.70 -16.78 -21.59
C VAL A 149 6.45 -16.12 -20.43
N THR A 150 7.18 -16.92 -19.68
CA THR A 150 8.02 -16.43 -18.57
C THR A 150 9.25 -15.70 -19.09
N SER A 151 9.93 -14.93 -18.23
CA SER A 151 11.20 -14.27 -18.56
C SER A 151 12.31 -15.23 -18.96
N THR A 152 12.18 -16.51 -18.64
CA THR A 152 13.13 -17.58 -19.05
C THR A 152 12.67 -18.35 -20.30
N GLY A 153 11.60 -17.89 -20.98
CA GLY A 153 11.08 -18.51 -22.20
C GLY A 153 10.24 -19.78 -21.97
N ILE A 154 9.88 -20.10 -20.74
CA ILE A 154 8.97 -21.21 -20.44
C ILE A 154 7.53 -20.75 -20.69
N THR A 155 6.79 -21.49 -21.50
CA THR A 155 5.36 -21.25 -21.75
C THR A 155 4.51 -21.98 -20.72
N GLN A 156 3.56 -21.29 -20.13
CA GLN A 156 2.55 -21.82 -19.24
C GLN A 156 1.16 -21.57 -19.81
N GLU A 157 0.36 -22.61 -19.91
CA GLU A 157 -1.02 -22.50 -20.33
C GLU A 157 -1.94 -22.24 -19.12
N VAL A 158 -2.81 -21.24 -19.23
CA VAL A 158 -3.82 -20.94 -18.23
C VAL A 158 -5.20 -20.95 -18.87
N LYS A 159 -6.10 -21.78 -18.33
CA LYS A 159 -7.50 -21.83 -18.75
C LYS A 159 -8.24 -20.65 -18.11
N THR A 160 -8.92 -19.87 -18.92
CA THR A 160 -9.67 -18.68 -18.52
C THR A 160 -10.91 -18.50 -19.39
N LYS A 161 -11.76 -17.53 -19.05
CA LYS A 161 -12.83 -17.05 -19.92
C LYS A 161 -12.28 -16.18 -21.04
N HIS A 162 -13.05 -16.01 -22.10
CA HIS A 162 -12.71 -15.07 -23.17
C HIS A 162 -12.97 -13.64 -22.68
N ARG A 163 -11.89 -12.87 -22.42
CA ARG A 163 -11.94 -11.48 -21.97
C ARG A 163 -11.17 -10.56 -22.89
N TRP A 164 -11.70 -9.35 -23.07
CA TRP A 164 -11.05 -8.31 -23.85
C TRP A 164 -11.48 -6.91 -23.40
N ILE A 165 -10.68 -5.92 -23.77
CA ILE A 165 -11.05 -4.51 -23.70
C ILE A 165 -11.24 -3.96 -25.10
N SER A 166 -12.15 -3.00 -25.27
CA SER A 166 -12.33 -2.23 -26.51
C SER A 166 -12.12 -0.74 -26.25
N TYR A 167 -11.46 -0.09 -27.18
CA TYR A 167 -11.26 1.36 -27.22
C TYR A 167 -11.78 1.91 -28.54
N THR A 168 -12.71 2.88 -28.48
CA THR A 168 -13.21 3.57 -29.66
C THR A 168 -12.54 4.93 -29.75
N GLN A 169 -11.80 5.13 -30.85
CA GLN A 169 -11.11 6.37 -31.15
C GLN A 169 -12.12 7.49 -31.48
N PRO A 170 -11.72 8.78 -31.40
CA PRO A 170 -12.60 9.90 -31.77
C PRO A 170 -13.10 9.86 -33.22
N ASP A 171 -12.39 9.16 -34.11
CA ASP A 171 -12.79 8.93 -35.51
C ASP A 171 -13.82 7.79 -35.67
N GLY A 172 -14.24 7.16 -34.57
CA GLY A 172 -15.19 6.06 -34.54
C GLY A 172 -14.60 4.66 -34.78
N LYS A 173 -13.30 4.55 -35.01
CA LYS A 173 -12.62 3.26 -35.17
C LYS A 173 -12.46 2.58 -33.80
N THR A 174 -12.93 1.34 -33.70
CA THR A 174 -12.77 0.54 -32.47
C THR A 174 -11.60 -0.44 -32.61
N THR A 175 -10.73 -0.44 -31.62
CA THR A 175 -9.64 -1.40 -31.44
C THR A 175 -9.95 -2.30 -30.28
N THR A 176 -9.85 -3.63 -30.48
CA THR A 176 -10.07 -4.66 -29.47
C THR A 176 -8.74 -5.27 -29.05
N VAL A 177 -8.54 -5.46 -27.73
CA VAL A 177 -7.32 -6.04 -27.17
C VAL A 177 -7.71 -7.17 -26.22
N THR A 178 -7.33 -8.39 -26.57
CA THR A 178 -7.67 -9.59 -25.80
C THR A 178 -6.68 -9.82 -24.66
N GLU A 179 -7.17 -10.45 -23.60
CA GLU A 179 -6.32 -10.94 -22.50
C GLU A 179 -5.18 -11.82 -23.06
N GLY A 180 -3.97 -11.69 -22.48
CA GLY A 180 -2.75 -12.33 -22.99
C GLY A 180 -1.95 -11.51 -24.01
N THR A 181 -2.50 -10.41 -24.54
CA THR A 181 -1.80 -9.54 -25.50
C THR A 181 -0.61 -8.82 -24.84
N PRO A 182 0.59 -8.83 -25.44
CA PRO A 182 1.71 -8.01 -24.99
C PRO A 182 1.41 -6.52 -25.14
N ILE A 183 1.57 -5.77 -24.05
CA ILE A 183 1.35 -4.31 -24.00
C ILE A 183 2.47 -3.62 -23.25
N SER A 184 2.60 -2.31 -23.49
CA SER A 184 3.43 -1.43 -22.69
C SER A 184 2.58 -0.34 -22.06
N VAL A 185 2.91 0.04 -20.83
CA VAL A 185 2.17 1.01 -20.00
C VAL A 185 3.12 2.07 -19.49
N SER A 186 2.82 3.35 -19.74
CA SER A 186 3.55 4.48 -19.19
C SER A 186 2.78 5.11 -18.05
N GLY A 187 3.20 4.85 -16.81
CA GLY A 187 2.72 5.56 -15.63
C GLY A 187 3.16 7.02 -15.55
N GLU A 188 4.03 7.46 -16.44
CA GLU A 188 4.45 8.85 -16.56
C GLU A 188 3.51 9.68 -17.45
N THR A 189 3.19 9.14 -18.63
CA THR A 189 2.37 9.85 -19.63
C THR A 189 0.89 9.47 -19.58
N GLY A 190 0.56 8.35 -18.92
CA GLY A 190 -0.77 7.77 -18.91
C GLY A 190 -1.13 6.99 -20.19
N GLU A 191 -0.14 6.62 -20.99
CA GLU A 191 -0.33 6.03 -22.31
C GLU A 191 -0.17 4.51 -22.28
N ILE A 192 -0.97 3.81 -23.11
CA ILE A 192 -0.90 2.36 -23.34
C ILE A 192 -0.56 2.09 -24.80
N PHE A 193 0.35 1.13 -25.04
CA PHE A 193 0.85 0.76 -26.35
C PHE A 193 0.64 -0.73 -26.61
N LEU A 194 0.26 -1.10 -27.85
CA LEU A 194 0.06 -2.50 -28.29
C LEU A 194 1.35 -3.15 -28.78
N LYS A 195 2.46 -2.87 -28.12
CA LYS A 195 3.76 -3.45 -28.42
C LYS A 195 4.66 -3.42 -27.21
N GLN A 196 5.68 -4.26 -27.19
CA GLN A 196 6.76 -4.17 -26.23
C GLN A 196 7.74 -3.07 -26.65
N LEU A 197 8.05 -2.17 -25.72
CA LEU A 197 8.95 -1.04 -25.94
C LEU A 197 10.29 -1.27 -25.23
N GLN A 198 11.36 -0.70 -25.75
CA GLN A 198 12.64 -0.69 -25.06
C GLN A 198 12.54 0.17 -23.80
N ILE A 199 13.04 -0.32 -22.68
CA ILE A 199 13.04 0.38 -21.38
C ILE A 199 14.48 0.77 -21.03
N ASP A 200 14.66 2.04 -20.68
CA ASP A 200 15.88 2.55 -20.07
C ASP A 200 15.76 2.40 -18.55
N GLU A 201 16.61 1.58 -17.95
CA GLU A 201 16.59 1.31 -16.51
C GLU A 201 17.05 2.54 -15.71
N SER A 202 16.42 2.78 -14.57
CA SER A 202 16.88 3.77 -13.60
C SER A 202 17.91 3.16 -12.64
N PRO A 203 19.12 3.72 -12.49
CA PRO A 203 20.06 3.25 -11.49
C PRO A 203 19.53 3.44 -10.07
N ILE A 204 18.70 4.46 -9.84
CA ILE A 204 18.13 4.78 -8.52
C ILE A 204 17.12 3.71 -8.11
N ASP A 205 16.14 3.41 -8.99
CA ASP A 205 15.15 2.36 -8.76
C ASP A 205 15.82 1.00 -8.58
N TYR A 206 16.76 0.68 -9.48
CA TYR A 206 17.51 -0.58 -9.43
C TYR A 206 18.23 -0.79 -8.08
N ILE A 207 18.87 0.25 -7.53
CA ILE A 207 19.57 0.16 -6.24
C ILE A 207 18.57 -0.13 -5.12
N TYR A 208 17.52 0.67 -5.02
CA TYR A 208 16.57 0.53 -3.92
C TYR A 208 15.78 -0.78 -3.99
N GLU A 209 15.36 -1.23 -5.18
CA GLU A 209 14.69 -2.51 -5.36
C GLU A 209 15.63 -3.68 -5.01
N THR A 210 16.85 -3.69 -5.56
CA THR A 210 17.82 -4.77 -5.31
C THR A 210 18.19 -4.87 -3.84
N LEU A 211 18.46 -3.76 -3.15
CA LEU A 211 18.80 -3.77 -1.73
C LEU A 211 17.60 -4.16 -0.85
N THR A 212 16.37 -3.77 -1.25
CA THR A 212 15.16 -4.23 -0.56
C THR A 212 14.97 -5.75 -0.72
N GLU A 213 15.23 -6.31 -1.88
CA GLU A 213 15.21 -7.76 -2.09
C GLU A 213 16.28 -8.49 -1.28
N CYS A 214 17.51 -7.96 -1.22
CA CYS A 214 18.56 -8.48 -0.35
C CYS A 214 18.12 -8.49 1.12
N TYR A 215 17.51 -7.39 1.60
CA TYR A 215 16.97 -7.32 2.94
C TYR A 215 15.90 -8.39 3.20
N LEU A 216 14.95 -8.54 2.28
CA LEU A 216 13.87 -9.53 2.42
C LEU A 216 14.39 -10.97 2.36
N GLU A 217 15.47 -11.22 1.62
CA GLU A 217 16.14 -12.53 1.59
C GLU A 217 16.85 -12.81 2.91
N ALA A 218 17.65 -11.87 3.42
CA ALA A 218 18.32 -11.98 4.71
C ALA A 218 17.34 -12.12 5.88
N ALA A 219 16.23 -11.38 5.85
CA ALA A 219 15.19 -11.43 6.88
C ALA A 219 14.35 -12.73 6.91
N ARG A 220 14.59 -13.67 5.99
CA ARG A 220 13.95 -15.00 6.03
C ARG A 220 14.57 -15.90 7.10
N ASP A 221 15.83 -15.68 7.42
CA ASP A 221 16.47 -16.31 8.55
C ASP A 221 15.95 -15.67 9.84
N GLU A 222 15.06 -16.41 10.55
CA GLU A 222 14.45 -15.92 11.79
C GLU A 222 15.48 -15.84 12.94
N GLU A 223 16.66 -16.41 12.79
CA GLU A 223 17.76 -16.37 13.76
C GLU A 223 18.59 -15.08 13.63
N ASP A 224 18.58 -14.41 12.45
CA ASP A 224 19.28 -13.13 12.30
C ASP A 224 18.48 -11.97 12.92
N PRO A 225 18.89 -11.44 14.07
CA PRO A 225 18.20 -10.34 14.72
C PRO A 225 18.35 -9.00 13.96
N TYR A 226 19.31 -8.91 13.03
CA TYR A 226 19.61 -7.68 12.31
C TYR A 226 19.99 -7.93 10.84
N PRO A 227 19.03 -8.26 9.99
CA PRO A 227 19.24 -8.65 8.59
C PRO A 227 20.05 -7.65 7.74
N TRP A 228 20.18 -6.43 8.20
CA TRP A 228 20.99 -5.40 7.55
C TRP A 228 22.49 -5.73 7.49
N ASN A 229 23.00 -6.51 8.44
CA ASN A 229 24.40 -6.92 8.47
C ASN A 229 24.69 -8.04 7.45
N SER A 230 23.69 -8.83 7.11
CA SER A 230 23.80 -10.03 6.27
C SER A 230 23.42 -9.77 4.79
N LEU A 231 23.17 -8.50 4.38
CA LEU A 231 22.78 -8.18 3.01
C LEU A 231 23.74 -8.70 1.95
N GLN A 232 25.06 -8.60 2.22
CA GLN A 232 26.11 -8.99 1.30
C GLN A 232 26.27 -10.52 1.18
N GLU A 233 25.69 -11.29 2.11
CA GLU A 233 25.70 -12.75 2.13
C GLU A 233 24.56 -13.36 1.31
N THR A 234 23.59 -12.55 0.89
CA THR A 234 22.43 -12.99 0.10
C THR A 234 22.81 -13.41 -1.31
N ARG A 235 22.05 -14.35 -1.87
CA ARG A 235 22.21 -14.77 -3.28
C ARG A 235 21.86 -13.63 -4.23
N THR A 236 20.86 -12.84 -3.88
CA THR A 236 20.44 -11.66 -4.64
C THR A 236 21.59 -10.65 -4.74
N PHE A 237 22.29 -10.36 -3.64
CA PHE A 237 23.47 -9.50 -3.65
C PHE A 237 24.59 -10.08 -4.52
N SER A 238 24.95 -11.33 -4.30
CA SER A 238 26.04 -12.00 -5.03
C SER A 238 25.82 -11.97 -6.55
N ARG A 239 24.59 -12.19 -7.00
CA ARG A 239 24.20 -12.14 -8.41
C ARG A 239 24.31 -10.74 -9.00
N ASN A 240 23.94 -9.72 -8.24
CA ASN A 240 23.81 -8.33 -8.70
C ASN A 240 25.03 -7.47 -8.33
N ARG A 241 26.02 -7.99 -7.64
CA ARG A 241 27.13 -7.24 -7.02
C ARG A 241 27.79 -6.24 -7.98
N THR A 242 28.20 -6.69 -9.15
CA THR A 242 28.92 -5.83 -10.10
C THR A 242 28.03 -4.70 -10.62
N LYS A 243 26.79 -5.01 -11.02
CA LYS A 243 25.84 -4.02 -11.52
C LYS A 243 25.44 -3.04 -10.40
N LEU A 244 25.25 -3.55 -9.19
CA LEU A 244 24.92 -2.75 -8.00
C LEU A 244 26.05 -1.78 -7.66
N GLN A 245 27.32 -2.25 -7.68
CA GLN A 245 28.50 -1.41 -7.49
C GLN A 245 28.59 -0.29 -8.53
N GLN A 246 28.39 -0.62 -9.81
CA GLN A 246 28.38 0.37 -10.89
C GLN A 246 27.27 1.40 -10.72
N ALA A 247 26.06 0.97 -10.35
CA ALA A 247 24.93 1.84 -10.14
C ALA A 247 25.14 2.78 -8.95
N ILE A 248 25.62 2.28 -7.80
CA ILE A 248 25.89 3.08 -6.59
C ILE A 248 27.00 4.10 -6.84
N ASN A 249 28.02 3.74 -7.62
CA ASN A 249 29.14 4.63 -7.93
C ASN A 249 28.87 5.53 -9.15
N SER A 250 27.66 5.50 -9.73
CA SER A 250 27.27 6.41 -10.80
C SER A 250 27.13 7.84 -10.28
N SER A 251 27.53 8.83 -11.09
CA SER A 251 27.35 10.24 -10.78
C SER A 251 25.89 10.61 -10.52
N THR A 252 24.97 10.02 -11.28
CA THR A 252 23.51 10.21 -11.12
C THR A 252 23.03 9.80 -9.74
N PHE A 253 23.42 8.62 -9.24
CA PHE A 253 23.02 8.18 -7.89
C PHE A 253 23.69 9.00 -6.81
N ILE A 254 24.99 9.28 -6.92
CA ILE A 254 25.74 10.11 -5.97
C ILE A 254 25.12 11.52 -5.89
N GLY A 255 24.82 12.13 -7.05
CA GLY A 255 24.18 13.44 -7.09
C GLY A 255 22.79 13.44 -6.46
N PHE A 256 21.95 12.45 -6.80
CA PHE A 256 20.63 12.26 -6.21
C PHE A 256 20.70 12.11 -4.68
N GLN A 257 21.62 11.26 -4.19
CA GLN A 257 21.78 11.04 -2.75
C GLN A 257 22.24 12.29 -2.02
N LYS A 258 23.15 13.09 -2.57
CA LYS A 258 23.57 14.39 -1.98
C LYS A 258 22.38 15.35 -1.86
N VAL A 259 21.54 15.46 -2.90
CA VAL A 259 20.32 16.29 -2.87
C VAL A 259 19.36 15.81 -1.80
N LEU A 260 19.10 14.51 -1.73
CA LEU A 260 18.20 13.91 -0.77
C LEU A 260 18.68 14.12 0.68
N GLN A 261 19.98 13.87 0.95
CA GLN A 261 20.58 14.11 2.28
C GLN A 261 20.48 15.59 2.68
N HIS A 262 20.68 16.50 1.75
CA HIS A 262 20.53 17.92 2.03
C HIS A 262 19.07 18.30 2.33
N ALA A 263 18.10 17.75 1.56
CA ALA A 263 16.68 17.95 1.84
C ALA A 263 16.29 17.43 3.23
N ILE A 264 16.74 16.23 3.59
CA ILE A 264 16.52 15.63 4.91
C ILE A 264 17.15 16.46 6.04
N SER A 265 18.32 17.06 5.80
CA SER A 265 19.00 17.90 6.82
C SER A 265 18.30 19.24 7.07
N ILE A 266 17.66 19.80 6.06
CA ILE A 266 16.91 21.07 6.17
C ILE A 266 15.53 20.84 6.78
N SER A 267 14.87 19.75 6.39
CA SER A 267 13.55 19.44 6.90
C SER A 267 13.69 18.72 8.25
N ALA A 268 13.21 19.36 9.30
CA ALA A 268 13.21 18.79 10.65
C ALA A 268 12.41 17.48 10.80
N PRO A 269 11.34 17.19 10.01
CA PRO A 269 10.59 15.95 10.19
C PRO A 269 11.34 14.74 9.65
N SER A 270 11.14 13.61 10.35
CA SER A 270 11.53 12.28 9.88
C SER A 270 10.72 11.88 8.65
N ILE A 271 11.27 11.02 7.78
CA ILE A 271 10.51 10.38 6.71
C ILE A 271 9.60 9.32 7.35
N LEU A 272 8.32 9.63 7.44
CA LEU A 272 7.30 8.72 7.95
C LEU A 272 6.58 8.04 6.78
N CYS A 273 6.70 6.72 6.68
CA CYS A 273 6.13 5.96 5.56
C CYS A 273 4.82 5.26 5.91
N ASN A 274 3.97 5.04 4.90
CA ASN A 274 2.87 4.10 5.01
C ASN A 274 3.41 2.67 4.95
N VAL A 275 3.09 1.84 5.94
CA VAL A 275 3.62 0.48 6.08
C VAL A 275 2.48 -0.53 6.16
N HIS A 276 2.63 -1.62 5.42
CA HIS A 276 1.80 -2.82 5.54
C HIS A 276 2.65 -4.10 5.40
N ARG A 277 3.95 -3.95 5.12
CA ARG A 277 4.92 -5.06 5.03
C ARG A 277 6.35 -4.55 5.31
N PRO A 278 7.28 -5.42 5.69
CA PRO A 278 8.67 -5.05 6.00
C PRO A 278 9.38 -4.29 4.87
N ALA A 279 9.10 -4.63 3.60
CA ALA A 279 9.69 -3.94 2.44
C ALA A 279 9.45 -2.42 2.46
N CYS A 280 8.28 -1.95 2.92
CA CYS A 280 7.98 -0.53 2.95
C CYS A 280 8.94 0.23 3.88
N ILE A 281 9.19 -0.32 5.07
CA ILE A 281 10.10 0.34 6.03
C ILE A 281 11.56 0.12 5.64
N ALA A 282 11.90 -1.01 5.01
CA ALA A 282 13.24 -1.22 4.47
C ALA A 282 13.57 -0.16 3.41
N LYS A 283 12.66 0.13 2.48
CA LYS A 283 12.82 1.22 1.51
C LYS A 283 12.95 2.58 2.19
N ALA A 284 12.11 2.90 3.17
CA ALA A 284 12.20 4.17 3.90
C ALA A 284 13.58 4.34 4.58
N LYS A 285 14.11 3.28 5.19
CA LYS A 285 15.45 3.28 5.76
C LYS A 285 16.52 3.50 4.71
N LEU A 286 16.47 2.80 3.58
CA LEU A 286 17.42 2.97 2.47
C LEU A 286 17.41 4.38 1.91
N VAL A 287 16.23 4.96 1.69
CA VAL A 287 16.06 6.33 1.18
C VAL A 287 16.65 7.37 2.15
N SER A 288 16.50 7.16 3.46
CA SER A 288 17.07 8.05 4.48
C SER A 288 18.55 7.80 4.78
N SER A 289 19.16 6.75 4.20
CA SER A 289 20.54 6.34 4.46
C SER A 289 21.51 6.92 3.44
N VAL A 290 22.78 7.02 3.82
CA VAL A 290 23.90 7.18 2.90
C VAL A 290 24.39 5.82 2.47
N ILE A 291 24.30 5.50 1.17
CA ILE A 291 24.69 4.23 0.59
C ILE A 291 25.97 4.44 -0.21
N THR A 292 27.01 3.69 0.11
CA THR A 292 28.31 3.71 -0.59
C THR A 292 28.79 2.30 -0.89
N PHE A 293 29.60 2.16 -1.93
CA PHE A 293 30.24 0.90 -2.29
C PHE A 293 31.70 1.13 -2.60
N ASP A 294 32.58 0.67 -1.73
CA ASP A 294 34.04 0.80 -1.85
C ASP A 294 34.75 -0.57 -1.93
N ASN A 295 36.05 -0.60 -1.73
CA ASN A 295 36.86 -1.82 -1.75
C ASN A 295 36.52 -2.79 -0.61
N GLU A 296 35.94 -2.30 0.50
CA GLU A 296 35.50 -3.12 1.64
C GLU A 296 34.07 -3.66 1.42
N GLY A 297 33.33 -3.16 0.41
CA GLY A 297 31.99 -3.59 0.04
C GLY A 297 30.92 -2.52 0.22
N LEU A 298 29.67 -2.98 0.34
CA LEU A 298 28.49 -2.14 0.54
C LEU A 298 28.45 -1.60 1.98
N LYS A 299 28.25 -0.29 2.11
CA LYS A 299 28.03 0.38 3.40
C LYS A 299 26.72 1.16 3.36
N ILE A 300 25.88 0.99 4.39
CA ILE A 300 24.61 1.69 4.57
C ILE A 300 24.65 2.39 5.92
N ALA A 301 24.86 3.70 5.89
CA ALA A 301 24.84 4.54 7.09
C ALA A 301 23.46 5.17 7.24
N SER A 302 22.70 4.75 8.24
CA SER A 302 21.35 5.27 8.52
C SER A 302 21.30 6.00 9.85
N ASP A 303 20.56 7.11 9.88
CA ASP A 303 20.15 7.79 11.09
C ASP A 303 18.74 7.29 11.49
N LYS A 304 18.65 6.66 12.66
CA LYS A 304 17.40 6.07 13.17
C LYS A 304 16.31 7.11 13.45
N GLU A 305 16.68 8.35 13.67
CA GLU A 305 15.74 9.44 13.94
C GLU A 305 15.13 10.02 12.65
N LYS A 306 15.66 9.65 11.49
CA LYS A 306 15.26 10.21 10.19
C LYS A 306 14.21 9.42 9.43
N TYR A 307 13.79 8.26 9.92
CA TYR A 307 12.70 7.49 9.32
C TYR A 307 11.79 6.88 10.39
N GLY A 308 10.57 6.56 10.00
CA GLY A 308 9.61 5.93 10.90
C GLY A 308 8.38 5.38 10.18
N ILE A 309 7.53 4.70 10.95
CA ILE A 309 6.25 4.19 10.50
C ILE A 309 5.19 5.25 10.79
N GLY A 310 4.86 6.07 9.79
CA GLY A 310 3.87 7.13 9.91
C GLY A 310 2.44 6.63 9.90
N LEU A 311 2.20 5.49 9.23
CA LEU A 311 0.89 4.85 9.23
C LEU A 311 1.02 3.36 8.95
N LEU A 312 0.85 2.54 9.98
CA LEU A 312 0.72 1.09 9.86
C LEU A 312 -0.74 0.76 9.59
N ARG A 313 -1.03 0.25 8.38
CA ARG A 313 -2.39 -0.03 7.91
C ARG A 313 -2.71 -1.50 8.02
N ASP A 314 -3.47 -1.89 9.03
CA ASP A 314 -3.87 -3.28 9.27
C ASP A 314 -4.64 -3.87 8.08
N GLU A 315 -5.55 -3.11 7.49
CA GLU A 315 -6.37 -3.56 6.35
C GLU A 315 -5.56 -3.94 5.11
N ARG A 316 -4.30 -3.56 5.03
CA ARG A 316 -3.40 -3.88 3.92
C ARG A 316 -2.54 -5.13 4.17
N MET A 317 -2.65 -5.72 5.35
CA MET A 317 -1.95 -6.96 5.70
C MET A 317 -2.74 -8.23 5.34
N TRP A 318 -4.01 -8.09 4.94
CA TRP A 318 -4.88 -9.19 4.55
C TRP A 318 -4.58 -9.60 3.10
N VAL A 319 -3.60 -10.51 2.92
CA VAL A 319 -2.91 -10.71 1.63
C VAL A 319 -3.41 -11.91 0.84
N ASP A 320 -4.14 -12.83 1.46
CA ASP A 320 -4.65 -14.03 0.81
C ASP A 320 -6.07 -14.36 1.24
N GLN A 321 -6.69 -15.29 0.52
CA GLN A 321 -8.08 -15.69 0.76
C GLN A 321 -8.29 -16.29 2.15
N GLU A 322 -7.29 -17.00 2.69
CA GLU A 322 -7.38 -17.57 4.04
C GLU A 322 -7.44 -16.46 5.11
N ASP A 323 -6.62 -15.42 4.98
CA ASP A 323 -6.67 -14.26 5.86
C ASP A 323 -8.03 -13.56 5.83
N ILE A 324 -8.56 -13.36 4.61
CA ILE A 324 -9.88 -12.76 4.41
C ILE A 324 -10.97 -13.63 5.04
N ASP A 325 -10.90 -14.95 4.88
CA ASP A 325 -11.85 -15.88 5.47
C ASP A 325 -11.78 -15.87 7.00
N ILE A 326 -10.58 -15.79 7.58
CA ILE A 326 -10.39 -15.61 9.03
C ILE A 326 -11.10 -14.34 9.52
N LEU A 327 -10.87 -13.20 8.86
CA LEU A 327 -11.51 -11.96 9.25
C LEU A 327 -13.03 -12.02 9.12
N ARG A 328 -13.55 -12.64 8.06
CA ARG A 328 -14.99 -12.85 7.87
C ARG A 328 -15.63 -13.61 9.04
N VAL A 329 -14.99 -14.71 9.47
CA VAL A 329 -15.46 -15.48 10.64
C VAL A 329 -15.42 -14.62 11.90
N LEU A 330 -14.36 -13.88 12.12
CA LEU A 330 -14.22 -12.99 13.28
C LEU A 330 -15.28 -11.88 13.25
N LEU A 331 -15.59 -11.30 12.10
CA LEU A 331 -16.64 -10.28 11.92
C LEU A 331 -18.03 -10.86 12.21
N LEU A 332 -18.34 -12.06 11.70
CA LEU A 332 -19.62 -12.74 11.97
C LEU A 332 -19.81 -13.07 13.45
N GLY A 333 -18.74 -13.32 14.17
CA GLY A 333 -18.70 -13.32 15.63
C GLY A 333 -18.94 -14.66 16.33
N PRO A 334 -18.67 -14.73 17.64
CA PRO A 334 -18.73 -15.97 18.41
C PRO A 334 -20.14 -16.56 18.49
N GLY A 335 -21.19 -15.75 18.30
CA GLY A 335 -22.57 -16.22 18.31
C GLY A 335 -22.97 -17.11 17.13
N THR A 336 -22.15 -17.15 16.06
CA THR A 336 -22.43 -17.91 14.83
C THR A 336 -21.80 -19.30 14.82
N THR A 337 -20.97 -19.65 15.81
CA THR A 337 -20.26 -20.93 15.85
C THR A 337 -20.03 -21.40 17.29
N SER A 338 -19.40 -22.57 17.47
CA SER A 338 -18.96 -23.01 18.80
C SER A 338 -17.81 -22.14 19.33
N ILE A 339 -17.67 -22.06 20.63
CA ILE A 339 -16.58 -21.32 21.29
C ILE A 339 -15.22 -21.84 20.83
N GLU A 340 -15.05 -23.15 20.72
CA GLU A 340 -13.80 -23.79 20.28
C GLU A 340 -13.46 -23.40 18.85
N ASN A 341 -14.44 -23.42 17.93
CA ASN A 341 -14.20 -23.02 16.54
C ASN A 341 -13.86 -21.53 16.44
N TYR A 342 -14.57 -20.66 17.18
CA TYR A 342 -14.23 -19.23 17.22
C TYR A 342 -12.81 -18.98 17.75
N GLN A 343 -12.42 -19.64 18.86
CA GLN A 343 -11.07 -19.54 19.43
C GLN A 343 -9.98 -20.04 18.47
N LYS A 344 -10.28 -21.06 17.64
CA LYS A 344 -9.38 -21.50 16.57
C LYS A 344 -9.10 -20.35 15.60
N PHE A 345 -10.12 -19.63 15.13
CA PHE A 345 -9.93 -18.49 14.23
C PHE A 345 -9.22 -17.32 14.90
N CYS A 346 -9.49 -17.03 16.18
CA CYS A 346 -8.71 -16.06 16.96
C CYS A 346 -7.22 -16.44 17.02
N SER A 347 -6.91 -17.73 17.21
CA SER A 347 -5.53 -18.22 17.25
C SER A 347 -4.84 -18.11 15.88
N MET A 348 -5.54 -18.46 14.81
CA MET A 348 -5.06 -18.31 13.44
C MET A 348 -4.77 -16.82 13.12
N TYR A 349 -5.67 -15.93 13.50
CA TYR A 349 -5.46 -14.48 13.38
C TYR A 349 -4.20 -14.03 14.12
N THR A 350 -4.10 -14.35 15.40
CA THR A 350 -2.97 -13.96 16.25
C THR A 350 -1.65 -14.48 15.69
N GLN A 351 -1.61 -15.72 15.20
CA GLN A 351 -0.41 -16.32 14.62
C GLN A 351 -0.01 -15.61 13.31
N ARG A 352 -0.93 -15.48 12.36
CA ARG A 352 -0.62 -14.94 11.03
C ARG A 352 -0.34 -13.44 11.07
N HIS A 353 -1.24 -12.66 11.67
CA HIS A 353 -1.08 -11.21 11.77
C HIS A 353 0.00 -10.83 12.78
N GLY A 354 0.10 -11.53 13.91
CA GLY A 354 1.17 -11.33 14.88
C GLY A 354 2.57 -11.51 14.26
N ASN A 355 2.76 -12.51 13.41
CA ASN A 355 4.03 -12.68 12.69
C ASN A 355 4.32 -11.53 11.72
N ARG A 356 3.29 -10.96 11.05
CA ARG A 356 3.47 -9.79 10.17
C ARG A 356 3.85 -8.54 10.96
N TYR A 357 3.14 -8.25 12.04
CA TYR A 357 3.49 -7.16 12.94
C TYR A 357 4.90 -7.30 13.52
N ARG A 358 5.26 -8.50 13.99
CA ARG A 358 6.60 -8.79 14.51
C ARG A 358 7.70 -8.47 13.50
N LYS A 359 7.54 -8.90 12.25
CA LYS A 359 8.49 -8.61 11.16
C LYS A 359 8.57 -7.12 10.86
N ILE A 360 7.45 -6.40 10.89
CA ILE A 360 7.42 -4.94 10.67
C ILE A 360 8.15 -4.22 11.82
N PHE A 361 7.87 -4.56 13.07
CA PHE A 361 8.53 -3.96 14.22
C PHE A 361 10.03 -4.26 14.24
N ALA A 362 10.44 -5.49 13.95
CA ALA A 362 11.85 -5.86 13.84
C ALA A 362 12.58 -5.09 12.73
N THR A 363 11.92 -4.78 11.61
CA THR A 363 12.50 -3.96 10.53
C THR A 363 12.61 -2.48 10.91
N GLY A 364 11.62 -1.97 11.63
CA GLY A 364 11.48 -0.55 12.00
C GLY A 364 12.16 -0.14 13.30
N VAL A 365 13.15 -0.87 13.72
CA VAL A 365 13.88 -0.72 14.98
C VAL A 365 14.29 0.71 15.31
N GLY A 366 13.85 1.17 16.50
CA GLY A 366 14.21 2.48 17.05
C GLY A 366 13.46 3.65 16.43
N SER A 367 12.51 3.40 15.52
CA SER A 367 11.67 4.43 14.90
C SER A 367 10.33 4.59 15.62
N THR A 368 9.67 5.73 15.41
CA THR A 368 8.27 5.93 15.80
C THR A 368 7.35 5.05 14.97
N CYS A 369 6.31 4.48 15.58
CA CYS A 369 5.29 3.70 14.89
C CYS A 369 3.89 4.23 15.21
N VAL A 370 3.13 4.61 14.18
CA VAL A 370 1.72 4.96 14.28
C VAL A 370 0.88 3.80 13.77
N ALA A 371 0.25 3.04 14.67
CA ALA A 371 -0.58 1.89 14.36
C ALA A 371 -2.06 2.30 14.29
N ARG A 372 -2.65 2.23 13.09
CA ARG A 372 -4.04 2.62 12.85
C ARG A 372 -4.99 1.46 13.07
N THR A 373 -6.13 1.73 13.70
CA THR A 373 -7.24 0.77 13.80
C THR A 373 -7.72 0.34 12.42
N LEU A 374 -8.15 -0.93 12.28
CA LEU A 374 -8.70 -1.47 11.02
C LEU A 374 -9.78 -0.54 10.46
N CYS A 375 -9.51 0.09 9.33
CA CYS A 375 -10.32 1.18 8.78
C CYS A 375 -11.08 0.82 7.51
N MET A 376 -11.07 -0.45 7.08
CA MET A 376 -11.81 -0.88 5.89
C MET A 376 -13.29 -1.12 6.23
N PRO A 377 -14.22 -0.64 5.38
CA PRO A 377 -15.64 -0.91 5.56
C PRO A 377 -15.96 -2.41 5.54
N ILE A 378 -16.90 -2.84 6.38
CA ILE A 378 -17.33 -4.24 6.46
C ILE A 378 -17.82 -4.76 5.10
N SER A 379 -18.50 -3.92 4.33
CA SER A 379 -18.99 -4.26 2.98
C SER A 379 -17.89 -4.68 1.98
N LYS A 380 -16.63 -4.34 2.24
CA LYS A 380 -15.51 -4.81 1.42
C LYS A 380 -15.12 -6.26 1.73
N PHE A 381 -15.35 -6.71 2.95
CA PHE A 381 -15.10 -8.10 3.36
C PHE A 381 -16.35 -8.98 3.15
N LEU A 382 -17.52 -8.41 3.34
CA LEU A 382 -18.82 -9.06 3.23
C LEU A 382 -19.70 -8.29 2.22
N PRO A 383 -19.45 -8.39 0.89
CA PRO A 383 -20.24 -7.72 -0.12
C PRO A 383 -21.67 -8.28 -0.19
N ASP A 384 -22.60 -7.54 -0.78
CA ASP A 384 -24.03 -7.90 -0.82
C ASP A 384 -24.31 -9.23 -1.55
N ASP A 385 -23.46 -9.59 -2.52
CA ASP A 385 -23.53 -10.82 -3.30
C ASP A 385 -22.72 -12.00 -2.70
N PHE A 386 -22.23 -11.83 -1.46
CA PHE A 386 -21.44 -12.85 -0.80
C PHE A 386 -22.26 -14.09 -0.46
N ASP A 387 -21.78 -15.27 -0.89
CA ASP A 387 -22.40 -16.56 -0.54
C ASP A 387 -22.17 -16.90 0.93
N ILE A 388 -23.00 -16.30 1.79
CA ILE A 388 -22.93 -16.51 3.24
C ILE A 388 -23.25 -17.94 3.65
N ASP A 389 -24.18 -18.61 2.95
CA ASP A 389 -24.62 -19.95 3.30
C ASP A 389 -23.51 -20.97 3.00
N GLY A 390 -22.90 -20.92 1.81
CA GLY A 390 -21.75 -21.75 1.45
C GLY A 390 -20.53 -21.48 2.33
N PHE A 391 -20.25 -20.20 2.62
CA PHE A 391 -19.17 -19.81 3.52
C PHE A 391 -19.36 -20.35 4.94
N ALA A 392 -20.57 -20.23 5.50
CA ALA A 392 -20.88 -20.72 6.83
C ALA A 392 -20.67 -22.24 6.94
N ILE A 393 -21.15 -23.00 5.97
CA ILE A 393 -20.96 -24.46 5.91
C ILE A 393 -19.46 -24.81 5.85
N LYS A 394 -18.71 -24.16 4.95
CA LYS A 394 -17.27 -24.38 4.76
C LYS A 394 -16.47 -24.19 6.05
N HIS A 395 -16.85 -23.19 6.87
CA HIS A 395 -16.08 -22.81 8.04
C HIS A 395 -16.69 -23.27 9.38
N GLY A 396 -17.71 -24.11 9.35
CA GLY A 396 -18.34 -24.69 10.55
C GLY A 396 -19.12 -23.66 11.37
N LEU A 397 -19.76 -22.71 10.68
CA LEU A 397 -20.66 -21.73 11.28
C LEU A 397 -22.11 -22.18 11.15
N ASP A 398 -22.99 -21.68 11.98
CA ASP A 398 -24.44 -21.83 11.86
C ASP A 398 -24.95 -20.93 10.71
N PRO A 399 -25.48 -21.49 9.60
CA PRO A 399 -25.88 -20.70 8.43
C PRO A 399 -26.96 -19.67 8.75
N LEU A 400 -27.97 -20.04 9.57
CA LEU A 400 -29.08 -19.15 9.91
C LEU A 400 -28.62 -17.95 10.75
N LYS A 401 -27.79 -18.21 11.76
CA LYS A 401 -27.23 -17.15 12.60
C LYS A 401 -26.26 -16.28 11.81
N SER A 402 -25.40 -16.88 10.98
CA SER A 402 -24.47 -16.16 10.11
C SER A 402 -25.20 -15.23 9.16
N LYS A 403 -26.27 -15.72 8.52
CA LYS A 403 -27.11 -14.92 7.62
C LYS A 403 -27.82 -13.78 8.36
N ALA A 404 -28.30 -14.01 9.57
CA ALA A 404 -28.91 -12.94 10.38
C ALA A 404 -27.90 -11.84 10.75
N VAL A 405 -26.67 -12.20 11.13
CA VAL A 405 -25.59 -11.24 11.42
C VAL A 405 -25.16 -10.52 10.13
N PHE A 406 -24.95 -11.25 9.04
CA PHE A 406 -24.59 -10.70 7.74
C PHE A 406 -25.63 -9.66 7.27
N ASN A 407 -26.91 -9.99 7.25
CA ASN A 407 -27.99 -9.07 6.84
C ASN A 407 -28.02 -7.80 7.72
N ARG A 408 -27.75 -7.92 9.02
CA ARG A 408 -27.69 -6.75 9.90
C ARG A 408 -26.47 -5.88 9.61
N MET A 409 -25.30 -6.48 9.33
CA MET A 409 -24.08 -5.76 9.00
C MET A 409 -24.14 -5.07 7.63
N THR A 410 -24.75 -5.71 6.65
CA THR A 410 -24.88 -5.20 5.28
C THR A 410 -26.07 -4.26 5.09
N SER A 411 -26.96 -4.13 6.09
CA SER A 411 -28.05 -3.15 6.07
C SER A 411 -27.53 -1.71 6.09
N GLU A 412 -26.34 -1.48 6.62
CA GLU A 412 -25.68 -0.19 6.65
C GLU A 412 -24.78 -0.04 5.40
N ARG A 413 -25.38 0.49 4.32
CA ARG A 413 -24.78 0.54 2.97
C ARG A 413 -23.81 1.69 2.75
N GLU A 414 -23.71 2.64 3.68
CA GLU A 414 -22.81 3.79 3.52
C GLU A 414 -21.35 3.38 3.75
N ILE A 415 -20.64 3.20 2.64
CA ILE A 415 -19.27 2.67 2.62
C ILE A 415 -18.28 3.61 3.34
N TYR A 416 -18.53 4.94 3.31
CA TYR A 416 -17.58 5.92 3.82
C TYR A 416 -17.85 6.38 5.24
N HIS A 417 -19.10 6.29 5.70
CA HIS A 417 -19.54 6.76 7.02
C HIS A 417 -20.07 5.65 7.93
N GLY A 418 -20.16 4.42 7.41
CA GLY A 418 -20.72 3.27 8.10
C GLY A 418 -19.82 2.64 9.16
N CYS A 419 -20.07 1.36 9.43
CA CYS A 419 -19.34 0.58 10.43
C CYS A 419 -17.92 0.25 9.97
N ARG A 420 -16.96 1.08 10.36
CA ARG A 420 -15.52 0.93 10.10
C ARG A 420 -14.70 1.60 11.22
N GLY A 421 -13.41 1.31 11.28
CA GLY A 421 -12.50 1.93 12.24
C GLY A 421 -12.92 1.65 13.68
N ILE A 422 -12.86 2.69 14.51
CA ILE A 422 -13.19 2.57 15.94
C ILE A 422 -14.65 2.13 16.18
N ARG A 423 -15.59 2.52 15.31
CA ARG A 423 -17.00 2.15 15.43
C ARG A 423 -17.22 0.64 15.42
N MET A 424 -16.48 -0.08 14.57
CA MET A 424 -16.52 -1.54 14.53
C MET A 424 -16.07 -2.14 15.87
N PHE A 425 -15.05 -1.59 16.48
CA PHE A 425 -14.55 -2.03 17.77
C PHE A 425 -15.49 -1.68 18.94
N MET A 426 -16.26 -0.60 18.82
CA MET A 426 -17.32 -0.29 19.81
C MET A 426 -18.45 -1.31 19.76
N ILE A 427 -18.79 -1.82 18.57
CA ILE A 427 -19.80 -2.87 18.38
C ILE A 427 -19.24 -4.25 18.76
N ARG A 428 -17.93 -4.46 18.56
CA ARG A 428 -17.22 -5.72 18.77
C ARG A 428 -15.99 -5.52 19.68
N PRO A 429 -16.20 -5.31 21.01
CA PRO A 429 -15.10 -5.12 21.96
C PRO A 429 -14.14 -6.33 22.03
N ASP A 430 -14.64 -7.53 21.73
CA ASP A 430 -13.83 -8.75 21.65
C ASP A 430 -12.78 -8.67 20.52
N LEU A 431 -13.14 -8.07 19.37
CA LEU A 431 -12.19 -7.83 18.29
C LEU A 431 -11.17 -6.74 18.65
N LEU A 432 -11.58 -5.71 19.38
CA LEU A 432 -10.64 -4.70 19.87
C LEU A 432 -9.56 -5.33 20.75
N LYS A 433 -9.97 -6.11 21.75
CA LYS A 433 -9.04 -6.79 22.66
C LYS A 433 -8.14 -7.77 21.89
N LEU A 434 -8.69 -8.55 20.95
CA LEU A 434 -7.92 -9.46 20.11
C LEU A 434 -6.87 -8.72 19.28
N TRP A 435 -7.26 -7.61 18.64
CA TRP A 435 -6.36 -6.78 17.82
C TRP A 435 -5.24 -6.17 18.66
N LEU A 436 -5.56 -5.50 19.76
CA LEU A 436 -4.59 -4.90 20.69
C LEU A 436 -3.60 -5.94 21.20
N MET A 437 -4.09 -7.07 21.72
CA MET A 437 -3.23 -8.13 22.23
C MET A 437 -2.33 -8.73 21.14
N THR A 438 -2.80 -8.81 19.89
CA THR A 438 -1.99 -9.30 18.77
C THR A 438 -0.86 -8.33 18.45
N VAL A 439 -1.14 -7.02 18.34
CA VAL A 439 -0.14 -5.98 18.08
C VAL A 439 0.89 -5.90 19.20
N LEU A 440 0.44 -5.83 20.45
CA LEU A 440 1.29 -5.67 21.62
C LEU A 440 2.20 -6.89 21.86
N ARG A 441 1.69 -8.11 21.72
CA ARG A 441 2.49 -9.33 21.80
C ARG A 441 3.51 -9.46 20.68
N ALA A 442 3.13 -9.04 19.46
CA ALA A 442 4.05 -9.01 18.33
C ALA A 442 5.20 -8.02 18.58
N TYR A 443 4.90 -6.85 19.15
CA TYR A 443 5.91 -5.91 19.61
C TYR A 443 6.81 -6.54 20.66
N GLN A 444 6.27 -7.08 21.74
CA GLN A 444 7.02 -7.71 22.83
C GLN A 444 7.95 -8.84 22.30
N ALA A 445 7.47 -9.63 21.33
CA ALA A 445 8.29 -10.65 20.68
C ALA A 445 9.43 -10.06 19.82
N SER A 446 9.30 -8.79 19.38
CA SER A 446 10.34 -8.08 18.62
C SER A 446 11.32 -7.31 19.52
N GLU A 447 10.98 -7.03 20.78
CA GLU A 447 11.80 -6.26 21.76
C GLU A 447 13.17 -6.86 22.04
N ARG A 448 13.30 -8.17 21.94
CA ARG A 448 14.61 -8.85 22.08
C ARG A 448 15.66 -8.29 21.13
N VAL A 449 15.20 -7.63 20.10
CA VAL A 449 16.05 -7.02 19.07
C VAL A 449 16.28 -5.52 19.35
N ASN A 450 15.34 -4.77 20.01
CA ASN A 450 15.36 -3.32 19.93
C ASN A 450 14.45 -2.47 20.83
N GLY A 451 14.39 -2.61 22.07
CA GLY A 451 13.59 -1.89 23.08
C GLY A 451 13.40 -0.35 23.00
N GLN A 452 13.27 0.25 21.82
CA GLN A 452 13.16 1.72 21.69
C GLN A 452 12.08 2.23 20.72
N THR A 453 11.36 1.35 19.99
CA THR A 453 10.25 1.82 19.13
C THR A 453 9.08 2.25 19.99
N LYS A 454 8.62 3.50 19.82
CA LYS A 454 7.40 3.98 20.48
C LYS A 454 6.19 3.78 19.58
N ILE A 455 5.09 3.28 20.16
CA ILE A 455 3.84 3.04 19.45
C ILE A 455 2.81 4.10 19.83
N THR A 456 2.25 4.75 18.82
CA THR A 456 1.04 5.57 18.94
C THR A 456 -0.11 4.84 18.26
N PHE A 457 -1.22 4.62 18.97
CA PHE A 457 -2.42 4.07 18.35
C PHE A 457 -3.24 5.19 17.73
N LEU A 458 -3.63 5.04 16.45
CA LEU A 458 -4.39 6.04 15.70
C LEU A 458 -5.82 5.55 15.48
N LEU A 459 -6.79 6.26 16.03
CA LEU A 459 -8.21 5.93 15.94
C LEU A 459 -8.81 6.49 14.65
N ALA A 460 -9.16 5.61 13.72
CA ALA A 460 -9.85 5.97 12.48
C ALA A 460 -11.36 6.10 12.73
N THR A 461 -11.99 7.03 12.04
CA THR A 461 -13.45 7.32 12.08
C THR A 461 -14.01 7.67 13.45
N LEU A 462 -13.17 8.16 14.35
CA LEU A 462 -13.60 8.65 15.66
C LEU A 462 -14.62 9.78 15.47
N THR A 463 -15.67 9.77 16.30
CA THR A 463 -16.76 10.76 16.23
C THR A 463 -17.11 11.32 17.60
N PHE A 464 -17.07 10.48 18.62
CA PHE A 464 -17.46 10.83 19.99
C PHE A 464 -16.29 10.63 20.97
N PRO A 465 -16.12 11.52 21.96
CA PRO A 465 -15.07 11.39 22.98
C PRO A 465 -15.14 10.06 23.74
N GLU A 466 -16.34 9.52 23.92
CA GLU A 466 -16.56 8.25 24.63
C GLU A 466 -15.94 7.04 23.90
N GLU A 467 -15.87 7.09 22.57
CA GLU A 467 -15.18 6.05 21.79
C GLU A 467 -13.67 6.03 22.10
N ALA A 468 -13.06 7.21 22.26
CA ALA A 468 -11.68 7.34 22.67
C ALA A 468 -11.44 6.82 24.09
N ARG A 469 -12.29 7.20 25.06
CA ARG A 469 -12.19 6.75 26.45
C ARG A 469 -12.28 5.22 26.56
N ARG A 470 -13.23 4.60 25.88
CA ARG A 470 -13.37 3.13 25.85
C ARG A 470 -12.17 2.43 25.23
N PHE A 471 -11.64 2.99 24.14
CA PHE A 471 -10.42 2.46 23.53
C PHE A 471 -9.25 2.53 24.51
N ILE A 472 -9.01 3.70 25.12
CA ILE A 472 -7.92 3.92 26.09
C ILE A 472 -8.04 2.94 27.26
N HIS A 473 -9.24 2.79 27.84
CA HIS A 473 -9.48 1.86 28.94
C HIS A 473 -9.13 0.40 28.54
N THR A 474 -9.60 -0.06 27.37
CA THR A 474 -9.26 -1.41 26.89
C THR A 474 -7.76 -1.56 26.60
N LEU A 475 -7.11 -0.51 26.12
CA LEU A 475 -5.67 -0.50 25.90
C LEU A 475 -4.91 -0.64 27.22
N GLU A 476 -5.29 0.12 28.25
CA GLU A 476 -4.66 0.05 29.59
C GLU A 476 -4.81 -1.36 30.19
N GLU A 477 -6.00 -1.99 30.08
CA GLU A 477 -6.18 -3.39 30.51
C GLU A 477 -5.21 -4.34 29.78
N CYS A 478 -5.08 -4.20 28.45
CA CYS A 478 -4.17 -5.04 27.67
C CYS A 478 -2.69 -4.80 28.01
N LEU A 479 -2.32 -3.56 28.36
CA LEU A 479 -0.96 -3.24 28.77
C LEU A 479 -0.62 -3.86 30.14
N LEU A 480 -1.53 -3.79 31.10
CA LEU A 480 -1.36 -4.42 32.41
C LEU A 480 -1.34 -5.96 32.34
N ASP A 481 -1.98 -6.56 31.32
CA ASP A 481 -1.87 -8.00 31.04
C ASP A 481 -0.45 -8.41 30.55
N LEU A 482 0.36 -7.48 30.03
CA LEU A 482 1.63 -7.77 29.34
C LEU A 482 2.88 -7.13 29.98
N TRP A 483 2.74 -6.03 30.71
CA TRP A 483 3.82 -5.27 31.37
C TRP A 483 3.53 -5.08 32.85
N GLU A 484 4.59 -4.90 33.65
CA GLU A 484 4.46 -4.67 35.11
C GLU A 484 3.78 -3.33 35.40
N SER A 485 3.95 -2.34 34.53
CA SER A 485 3.27 -1.05 34.59
C SER A 485 3.05 -0.49 33.19
N ILE A 486 2.11 0.43 33.02
CA ILE A 486 1.83 1.09 31.75
C ILE A 486 3.04 1.95 31.32
N GLU A 487 3.72 2.59 32.25
CA GLU A 487 4.93 3.39 31.99
C GLU A 487 6.08 2.58 31.37
N SER A 488 6.18 1.28 31.72
CA SER A 488 7.18 0.37 31.17
C SER A 488 6.83 -0.12 29.75
N SER A 489 5.64 0.19 29.26
CA SER A 489 5.17 -0.22 27.94
C SER A 489 5.75 0.66 26.81
N PRO A 490 5.73 0.18 25.57
CA PRO A 490 6.20 0.96 24.41
C PRO A 490 5.20 2.03 23.95
N VAL A 491 4.02 2.13 24.56
CA VAL A 491 2.95 3.01 24.09
C VAL A 491 3.24 4.45 24.47
N ALA A 492 3.27 5.32 23.45
CA ALA A 492 3.47 6.76 23.64
C ALA A 492 2.15 7.50 23.92
N GLY A 493 1.02 6.93 23.48
CA GLY A 493 -0.30 7.50 23.63
C GLY A 493 -1.25 7.12 22.49
N VAL A 494 -2.39 7.77 22.45
CA VAL A 494 -3.43 7.58 21.44
C VAL A 494 -3.62 8.87 20.63
N ALA A 495 -3.85 8.74 19.32
CA ALA A 495 -4.14 9.86 18.45
C ALA A 495 -5.44 9.60 17.67
N THR A 496 -6.06 10.64 17.14
CA THR A 496 -7.27 10.52 16.33
C THR A 496 -7.04 10.87 14.87
N MET A 497 -7.73 10.21 13.95
CA MET A 497 -7.93 10.74 12.59
C MET A 497 -9.10 11.72 12.61
N LEU A 498 -8.80 12.98 12.30
CA LEU A 498 -9.80 14.03 12.11
C LEU A 498 -10.37 13.91 10.69
N GLU A 499 -11.42 13.12 10.55
CA GLU A 499 -12.00 12.78 9.24
C GLU A 499 -13.54 12.73 9.27
N THR A 500 -14.17 12.93 10.43
CA THR A 500 -15.63 13.00 10.60
C THR A 500 -16.05 14.38 11.08
N GLY A 501 -17.25 14.84 10.68
CA GLY A 501 -17.78 16.10 11.18
C GLY A 501 -17.90 16.16 12.70
N GLY A 502 -18.29 15.04 13.34
CA GLY A 502 -18.37 14.94 14.80
C GLY A 502 -17.01 15.12 15.47
N ALA A 503 -15.93 14.56 14.91
CA ALA A 503 -14.58 14.74 15.46
C ALA A 503 -14.12 16.20 15.46
N PHE A 504 -14.47 16.97 14.43
CA PHE A 504 -14.15 18.39 14.37
C PHE A 504 -14.97 19.22 15.37
N ILE A 505 -16.25 18.88 15.55
CA ILE A 505 -17.13 19.58 16.50
C ILE A 505 -16.69 19.31 17.94
N SER A 506 -16.29 18.09 18.25
CA SER A 506 -15.93 17.63 19.60
C SER A 506 -14.43 17.51 19.84
N ILE A 507 -13.61 18.22 19.06
CA ILE A 507 -12.14 18.03 19.08
C ILE A 507 -11.52 18.27 20.45
N GLU A 508 -11.97 19.29 21.18
CA GLU A 508 -11.47 19.61 22.51
C GLU A 508 -11.78 18.49 23.51
N ASP A 509 -13.01 17.96 23.48
CA ASP A 509 -13.45 16.86 24.33
C ASP A 509 -12.74 15.55 23.96
N ILE A 510 -12.46 15.33 22.66
CA ILE A 510 -11.70 14.17 22.19
C ILE A 510 -10.25 14.26 22.67
N LEU A 511 -9.60 15.40 22.48
CA LEU A 511 -8.20 15.59 22.88
C LEU A 511 -8.02 15.60 24.40
N SER A 512 -9.08 15.89 25.16
CA SER A 512 -9.08 15.78 26.63
C SER A 512 -9.40 14.36 27.14
N ALA A 513 -9.68 13.40 26.24
CA ALA A 513 -9.94 12.03 26.66
C ALA A 513 -8.65 11.38 27.18
N HIS A 514 -8.70 10.80 28.35
CA HIS A 514 -7.60 10.11 29.01
C HIS A 514 -8.10 8.91 29.82
N GLY A 515 -7.19 7.98 30.09
CA GLY A 515 -7.33 6.91 31.07
C GLY A 515 -6.65 7.27 32.39
N GLN A 516 -6.03 6.29 33.03
CA GLN A 516 -5.19 6.52 34.22
C GLN A 516 -3.80 7.01 33.86
N ASP A 517 -3.18 6.39 32.83
CA ASP A 517 -1.79 6.63 32.43
C ASP A 517 -1.65 6.89 30.92
N ILE A 518 -2.69 6.63 30.13
CA ILE A 518 -2.69 6.87 28.68
C ILE A 518 -3.59 8.06 28.35
N GLU A 519 -3.11 8.93 27.47
CA GLU A 519 -3.82 10.13 27.01
C GLU A 519 -3.88 10.24 25.49
N MET A 520 -4.77 11.10 25.02
CA MET A 520 -4.78 11.55 23.63
C MET A 520 -3.64 12.55 23.41
N ILE A 521 -2.71 12.23 22.52
CA ILE A 521 -1.50 13.03 22.26
C ILE A 521 -1.59 13.89 21.00
N GLY A 522 -2.68 13.81 20.24
CA GLY A 522 -2.87 14.63 19.05
C GLY A 522 -3.81 14.03 18.02
N GLY A 523 -3.73 14.57 16.81
CA GLY A 523 -4.57 14.15 15.70
C GLY A 523 -3.88 14.27 14.35
N LEU A 524 -4.38 13.50 13.38
CA LEU A 524 -3.97 13.50 11.98
C LEU A 524 -5.20 13.79 11.11
N VAL A 525 -5.11 14.74 10.19
CA VAL A 525 -6.26 15.08 9.33
C VAL A 525 -6.40 14.04 8.22
N GLY A 526 -7.50 13.30 8.22
CA GLY A 526 -7.88 12.36 7.17
C GLY A 526 -8.59 13.06 6.01
N VAL A 527 -7.83 13.78 5.18
CA VAL A 527 -8.36 14.74 4.18
C VAL A 527 -9.39 14.13 3.24
N ASN A 528 -9.23 12.89 2.78
CA ASN A 528 -10.16 12.24 1.85
C ASN A 528 -11.57 12.07 2.45
N ASP A 529 -11.64 11.46 3.63
CA ASP A 529 -12.92 11.20 4.30
C ASP A 529 -13.52 12.51 4.83
N PHE A 530 -12.67 13.44 5.29
CA PHE A 530 -13.09 14.80 5.67
C PHE A 530 -13.70 15.58 4.50
N THR A 531 -13.07 15.58 3.32
CA THR A 531 -13.61 16.22 2.11
C THR A 531 -14.95 15.59 1.72
N THR A 532 -15.06 14.26 1.77
CA THR A 532 -16.32 13.54 1.55
C THR A 532 -17.40 14.01 2.50
N ALA A 533 -17.10 14.13 3.79
CA ALA A 533 -18.03 14.57 4.82
C ALA A 533 -18.44 16.04 4.63
N CYS A 534 -17.48 16.93 4.36
CA CYS A 534 -17.75 18.36 4.20
C CYS A 534 -18.55 18.69 2.94
N LEU A 535 -18.25 18.01 1.83
CA LEU A 535 -18.92 18.26 0.56
C LEU A 535 -20.17 17.40 0.36
N ASN A 536 -20.39 16.41 1.24
CA ASN A 536 -21.42 15.38 1.07
C ASN A 536 -21.34 14.69 -0.29
N MET A 537 -20.12 14.44 -0.79
CA MET A 537 -19.84 13.84 -2.09
C MET A 537 -19.12 12.52 -1.90
N ASN A 538 -19.64 11.46 -2.51
CA ASN A 538 -18.94 10.18 -2.54
C ASN A 538 -17.67 10.28 -3.40
N ARG A 539 -16.50 10.07 -2.80
CA ARG A 539 -15.18 10.22 -3.45
C ARG A 539 -14.92 9.27 -4.63
N ASN A 540 -15.68 8.17 -4.74
CA ASN A 540 -15.54 7.23 -5.86
C ASN A 540 -16.52 7.53 -7.01
N ASP A 541 -17.67 8.10 -6.72
CA ASP A 541 -18.72 8.36 -7.72
C ASP A 541 -18.76 9.81 -8.18
N ALA A 542 -18.50 10.76 -7.28
CA ALA A 542 -18.48 12.18 -7.63
C ALA A 542 -17.48 12.53 -8.76
N PRO A 543 -16.27 11.91 -8.85
CA PRO A 543 -15.36 12.16 -9.98
C PRO A 543 -15.91 11.73 -11.34
N LYS A 544 -16.88 10.82 -11.40
CA LYS A 544 -17.44 10.32 -12.66
C LYS A 544 -18.37 11.34 -13.35
N PHE A 545 -19.10 12.13 -12.57
CA PHE A 545 -20.12 13.01 -13.11
C PHE A 545 -20.17 14.38 -12.42
N MET A 546 -20.33 14.42 -11.10
CA MET A 546 -20.63 15.66 -10.35
C MET A 546 -19.44 16.64 -10.41
N ILE A 547 -18.23 16.18 -10.13
CA ILE A 547 -17.03 17.03 -10.11
C ILE A 547 -16.70 17.59 -11.49
N PRO A 548 -16.68 16.80 -12.59
CA PRO A 548 -16.51 17.35 -13.93
C PRO A 548 -17.52 18.47 -14.24
N SER A 549 -18.80 18.25 -13.95
CA SER A 549 -19.85 19.26 -14.18
C SER A 549 -19.63 20.54 -13.35
N TYR A 550 -19.12 20.40 -12.11
CA TYR A 550 -18.84 21.57 -11.25
C TYR A 550 -17.58 22.33 -11.70
N VAL A 551 -16.59 21.63 -12.27
CA VAL A 551 -15.42 22.27 -12.87
C VAL A 551 -15.79 22.98 -14.16
N GLU A 552 -16.56 22.34 -15.04
CA GLU A 552 -17.07 22.94 -16.28
C GLU A 552 -17.90 24.19 -16.03
N SER A 553 -18.74 24.19 -14.99
CA SER A 553 -19.56 25.36 -14.59
C SER A 553 -18.80 26.37 -13.74
N ALA A 554 -17.49 26.22 -13.56
CA ALA A 554 -16.61 27.07 -12.74
C ALA A 554 -17.02 27.19 -11.25
N MET A 555 -17.84 26.28 -10.74
CA MET A 555 -18.15 26.18 -9.31
C MET A 555 -16.97 25.60 -8.51
N LEU A 556 -16.17 24.76 -9.14
CA LEU A 556 -14.89 24.27 -8.63
C LEU A 556 -13.78 24.64 -9.59
N LYS A 557 -12.60 25.04 -9.08
CA LYS A 557 -11.40 25.28 -9.91
C LYS A 557 -10.77 23.98 -10.38
N THR A 558 -10.74 22.98 -9.49
CA THR A 558 -10.17 21.65 -9.71
C THR A 558 -10.95 20.63 -8.90
N SER A 559 -10.71 19.34 -9.14
CA SER A 559 -11.27 18.30 -8.28
C SER A 559 -10.78 18.47 -6.83
N PRO A 560 -11.67 18.55 -5.83
CA PRO A 560 -11.26 18.65 -4.43
C PRO A 560 -10.53 17.40 -3.92
N PHE A 561 -10.64 16.27 -4.64
CA PHE A 561 -9.94 15.02 -4.33
C PHE A 561 -8.59 14.88 -5.05
N SER A 562 -8.26 15.77 -5.97
CA SER A 562 -6.97 15.76 -6.68
C SER A 562 -5.87 16.56 -5.98
N SER A 563 -6.25 17.53 -5.15
CA SER A 563 -5.31 18.41 -4.43
C SER A 563 -4.72 17.79 -3.16
N ILE A 564 -5.13 16.59 -2.81
CA ILE A 564 -4.83 15.93 -1.52
C ILE A 564 -3.46 15.27 -1.50
N GLU A 565 -2.91 14.92 -2.66
CA GLU A 565 -1.57 14.32 -2.74
C GLU A 565 -0.44 15.25 -2.29
N THR A 566 -0.63 16.54 -2.40
CA THR A 566 0.35 17.56 -1.99
C THR A 566 0.38 17.81 -0.47
N THR A 567 -0.66 17.43 0.26
CA THR A 567 -0.78 17.72 1.70
C THR A 567 -0.29 16.56 2.57
N VAL A 568 -0.17 15.35 2.03
CA VAL A 568 0.35 14.17 2.75
C VAL A 568 1.89 14.10 2.70
N VAL A 569 2.53 14.94 1.91
CA VAL A 569 4.00 15.06 1.77
C VAL A 569 4.54 16.29 2.55
N GLY A 570 3.65 17.05 3.18
CA GLY A 570 4.02 18.18 4.03
C GLY A 570 4.31 17.78 5.47
#